data_2fd8d866e02df46e59c55d002da6f1e6
#
_entry.id   2fd8d866e02df46e59c55d002da6f1e6
#
_cell.length_a   1.000
_cell.length_b   1.000
_cell.length_c   1.000
_cell.angle_alpha   90.00
_cell.angle_beta   90.00
_cell.angle_gamma   90.00
#
_symmetry.space_group_name_H-M   'P 1'
#
loop_
_entity.id
_entity.type
_entity.pdbx_description
1 polymer ?
#
loop_
_entity_poly.entity_id
_entity_poly.type
_entity_poly.pdbx_seq_one_letter_code
_entity_poly.pdbx_strand_id
1 'polypeptide(L)'
;MRKPLISAVLTTHREGLILGATLKSIARSIALAERNRQPVELLVSLDRADALTRDIVMDFAERMETKIFENDFGDPGLSRNRCIENASGEFVAILDGDDLISNNWLSDAATTAGRDTRPTIWHPEVNVVFGEHTHMFRHIDTEDDEFDPLMLIATNPWTALSFARKSCFEALPYTPTRLASGVGFEDWAWNRDAVAAGYLHKVVKNTGHAIRRKAISVVKLTNQAKALPAPTEFFRAELEKRAALRASRDHRRMFLEPSLSVA
;
A
#
# COMPACT_ATOMS: atom_id res chain seq x y z
N MET A 1 8.54 17.92 -22.76
CA MET A 1 7.51 17.02 -22.21
C MET A 1 6.78 17.74 -21.08
N ARG A 2 5.48 17.52 -20.90
CA ARG A 2 4.77 18.07 -19.72
C ARG A 2 5.26 17.35 -18.47
N LYS A 3 5.40 18.07 -17.35
CA LYS A 3 5.72 17.44 -16.07
C LYS A 3 4.61 16.45 -15.71
N PRO A 4 4.91 15.19 -15.36
CA PRO A 4 3.88 14.23 -14.97
C PRO A 4 3.19 14.69 -13.69
N LEU A 5 1.89 14.41 -13.60
CA LEU A 5 1.12 14.58 -12.37
C LEU A 5 1.24 13.30 -11.49
N ILE A 6 1.25 12.14 -12.16
CA ILE A 6 1.26 10.84 -11.52
C ILE A 6 2.50 10.07 -11.95
N SER A 7 3.20 9.48 -10.99
CA SER A 7 4.22 8.45 -11.22
C SER A 7 3.64 7.09 -10.83
N ALA A 8 3.32 6.26 -11.83
CA ALA A 8 2.91 4.88 -11.62
C ALA A 8 4.17 4.03 -11.40
N VAL A 9 4.33 3.47 -10.22
CA VAL A 9 5.47 2.64 -9.80
C VAL A 9 5.05 1.19 -9.79
N LEU A 10 5.59 0.40 -10.71
CA LEU A 10 5.35 -1.03 -10.84
C LEU A 10 6.56 -1.83 -10.36
N THR A 11 6.37 -2.69 -9.38
CA THR A 11 7.40 -3.64 -8.96
C THR A 11 7.17 -5.00 -9.59
N THR A 12 8.23 -5.56 -10.18
CA THR A 12 8.20 -6.87 -10.83
C THR A 12 9.40 -7.73 -10.38
N HIS A 13 9.18 -9.05 -10.36
CA HIS A 13 10.20 -10.03 -9.97
C HIS A 13 10.27 -11.18 -10.98
N ARG A 14 9.38 -12.17 -10.87
CA ARG A 14 9.30 -13.38 -11.71
C ARG A 14 7.85 -13.73 -12.04
N GLU A 15 7.10 -12.75 -12.49
CA GLU A 15 5.68 -12.88 -12.79
C GLU A 15 5.42 -13.67 -14.08
N GLY A 16 6.38 -13.66 -15.02
CA GLY A 16 6.21 -14.33 -16.30
C GLY A 16 4.97 -13.81 -17.04
N LEU A 17 4.21 -14.73 -17.66
CA LEU A 17 3.05 -14.38 -18.51
C LEU A 17 1.93 -13.59 -17.80
N ILE A 18 1.80 -13.72 -16.48
CA ILE A 18 0.74 -13.00 -15.76
C ILE A 18 0.94 -11.49 -15.76
N LEU A 19 2.19 -11.04 -15.86
CA LEU A 19 2.55 -9.62 -15.96
C LEU A 19 1.89 -8.93 -17.16
N GLY A 20 1.67 -9.64 -18.26
CA GLY A 20 1.01 -9.08 -19.44
C GLY A 20 -0.42 -8.59 -19.18
N ALA A 21 -1.17 -9.26 -18.29
CA ALA A 21 -2.50 -8.81 -17.88
C ALA A 21 -2.41 -7.56 -16.99
N THR A 22 -1.46 -7.52 -16.08
CA THR A 22 -1.16 -6.37 -15.20
C THR A 22 -0.82 -5.13 -16.02
N LEU A 23 0.16 -5.23 -16.92
CA LEU A 23 0.56 -4.13 -17.81
C LEU A 23 -0.61 -3.61 -18.66
N LYS A 24 -1.47 -4.51 -19.16
CA LYS A 24 -2.67 -4.13 -19.89
C LYS A 24 -3.68 -3.36 -19.02
N SER A 25 -3.86 -3.74 -17.76
CA SER A 25 -4.74 -3.00 -16.83
C SER A 25 -4.17 -1.61 -16.52
N ILE A 26 -2.86 -1.52 -16.30
CA ILE A 26 -2.15 -0.26 -16.06
C ILE A 26 -2.26 0.65 -17.28
N ALA A 27 -1.98 0.16 -18.49
CA ALA A 27 -2.09 0.93 -19.72
C ALA A 27 -3.48 1.54 -19.92
N ARG A 28 -4.54 0.81 -19.60
CA ARG A 28 -5.92 1.32 -19.66
C ARG A 28 -6.18 2.42 -18.64
N SER A 29 -5.65 2.27 -17.42
CA SER A 29 -5.78 3.27 -16.38
C SER A 29 -4.99 4.53 -16.70
N ILE A 30 -3.78 4.42 -17.25
CA ILE A 30 -2.98 5.53 -17.76
C ILE A 30 -3.75 6.26 -18.88
N ALA A 31 -4.25 5.52 -19.88
CA ALA A 31 -4.98 6.11 -21.00
C ALA A 31 -6.24 6.91 -20.56
N LEU A 32 -6.90 6.49 -19.48
CA LEU A 32 -8.01 7.25 -18.90
C LEU A 32 -7.53 8.51 -18.18
N ALA A 33 -6.48 8.41 -17.36
CA ALA A 33 -5.89 9.55 -16.66
C ALA A 33 -5.42 10.62 -17.66
N GLU A 34 -4.73 10.24 -18.73
CA GLU A 34 -4.27 11.17 -19.78
C GLU A 34 -5.42 11.86 -20.51
N ARG A 35 -6.51 11.12 -20.83
CA ARG A 35 -7.74 11.74 -21.39
C ARG A 35 -8.33 12.79 -20.45
N ASN A 36 -8.18 12.60 -19.14
CA ASN A 36 -8.61 13.53 -18.11
C ASN A 36 -7.55 14.63 -17.83
N ARG A 37 -6.54 14.78 -18.71
CA ARG A 37 -5.46 15.76 -18.59
C ARG A 37 -4.57 15.60 -17.37
N GLN A 38 -4.42 14.38 -16.89
CA GLN A 38 -3.57 13.98 -15.78
C GLN A 38 -2.38 13.19 -16.36
N PRO A 39 -1.26 13.84 -16.71
CA PRO A 39 -0.11 13.18 -17.31
C PRO A 39 0.49 12.14 -16.39
N VAL A 40 0.79 10.95 -16.91
CA VAL A 40 1.34 9.82 -16.16
C VAL A 40 2.69 9.43 -16.73
N GLU A 41 3.67 9.18 -15.86
CA GLU A 41 4.87 8.43 -16.20
C GLU A 41 4.79 7.03 -15.57
N LEU A 42 5.35 6.03 -16.24
CA LEU A 42 5.46 4.67 -15.73
C LEU A 42 6.90 4.36 -15.39
N LEU A 43 7.14 3.92 -14.15
CA LEU A 43 8.43 3.44 -13.66
C LEU A 43 8.30 1.97 -13.29
N VAL A 44 9.17 1.13 -13.82
CA VAL A 44 9.16 -0.31 -13.59
C VAL A 44 10.47 -0.74 -12.92
N SER A 45 10.36 -1.39 -11.77
CA SER A 45 11.47 -2.09 -11.12
C SER A 45 11.49 -3.55 -11.57
N LEU A 46 12.55 -3.97 -12.23
CA LEU A 46 12.89 -5.36 -12.52
C LEU A 46 13.82 -5.86 -11.42
N ASP A 47 13.28 -6.42 -10.34
CA ASP A 47 14.08 -6.90 -9.20
C ASP A 47 14.30 -8.41 -9.29
N ARG A 48 15.53 -8.83 -9.61
CA ARG A 48 15.89 -10.25 -9.87
C ARG A 48 14.94 -10.92 -10.87
N ALA A 49 14.49 -10.16 -11.86
CA ALA A 49 13.53 -10.64 -12.85
C ALA A 49 14.14 -11.78 -13.68
N ASP A 50 13.32 -12.78 -13.98
CA ASP A 50 13.68 -13.79 -14.97
C ASP A 50 13.60 -13.24 -16.40
N ALA A 51 14.15 -13.98 -17.36
CA ALA A 51 14.22 -13.55 -18.76
C ALA A 51 12.82 -13.26 -19.33
N LEU A 52 11.84 -14.11 -19.03
CA LEU A 52 10.48 -13.95 -19.55
C LEU A 52 9.81 -12.66 -19.00
N THR A 53 9.94 -12.39 -17.72
CA THR A 53 9.42 -11.16 -17.11
C THR A 53 10.07 -9.93 -17.71
N ARG A 54 11.40 -9.97 -17.88
CA ARG A 54 12.16 -8.89 -18.52
C ARG A 54 11.71 -8.66 -19.95
N ASP A 55 11.63 -9.71 -20.79
CA ASP A 55 11.24 -9.61 -22.19
C ASP A 55 9.84 -8.98 -22.34
N ILE A 56 8.90 -9.36 -21.48
CA ILE A 56 7.54 -8.79 -21.46
C ILE A 56 7.57 -7.29 -21.14
N VAL A 57 8.40 -6.86 -20.19
CA VAL A 57 8.53 -5.43 -19.87
C VAL A 57 9.19 -4.66 -21.01
N MET A 58 10.24 -5.23 -21.64
CA MET A 58 10.92 -4.59 -22.76
C MET A 58 10.00 -4.44 -23.99
N ASP A 59 9.26 -5.50 -24.35
CA ASP A 59 8.26 -5.45 -25.42
C ASP A 59 7.14 -4.42 -25.14
N PHE A 60 6.73 -4.29 -23.88
CA PHE A 60 5.78 -3.27 -23.48
C PHE A 60 6.36 -1.85 -23.61
N ALA A 61 7.62 -1.65 -23.24
CA ALA A 61 8.31 -0.37 -23.30
C ALA A 61 8.52 0.14 -24.74
N GLU A 62 8.54 -0.73 -25.75
CA GLU A 62 8.54 -0.32 -27.15
C GLU A 62 7.26 0.43 -27.58
N ARG A 63 6.16 0.19 -26.84
CA ARG A 63 4.82 0.74 -27.15
C ARG A 63 4.36 1.81 -26.18
N MET A 64 4.96 1.89 -25.02
CA MET A 64 4.62 2.87 -23.98
C MET A 64 5.90 3.35 -23.29
N GLU A 65 6.12 4.67 -23.28
CA GLU A 65 7.28 5.27 -22.61
C GLU A 65 7.34 4.80 -21.15
N THR A 66 8.44 4.12 -20.80
CA THR A 66 8.61 3.46 -19.52
C THR A 66 10.04 3.65 -19.02
N LYS A 67 10.21 4.09 -17.78
CA LYS A 67 11.50 4.13 -17.11
C LYS A 67 11.73 2.78 -16.42
N ILE A 68 12.79 2.07 -16.78
CA ILE A 68 13.10 0.74 -16.27
C ILE A 68 14.30 0.81 -15.36
N PHE A 69 14.21 0.18 -14.18
CA PHE A 69 15.28 0.05 -13.19
C PHE A 69 15.54 -1.43 -12.92
N GLU A 70 16.73 -1.91 -13.28
CA GLU A 70 17.17 -3.25 -12.96
C GLU A 70 17.80 -3.27 -11.57
N ASN A 71 17.32 -4.15 -10.71
CA ASN A 71 17.71 -4.23 -9.32
C ASN A 71 18.03 -5.68 -8.91
N ASP A 72 18.82 -5.83 -7.86
CA ASP A 72 19.15 -7.12 -7.22
C ASP A 72 18.89 -7.06 -5.71
N PHE A 73 17.79 -6.45 -5.32
CA PHE A 73 17.43 -6.32 -3.92
C PHE A 73 16.79 -7.60 -3.37
N GLY A 74 15.92 -8.24 -4.15
CA GLY A 74 15.04 -9.31 -3.67
C GLY A 74 14.09 -8.82 -2.59
N ASP A 75 13.69 -7.55 -2.67
CA ASP A 75 12.89 -6.86 -1.66
C ASP A 75 11.94 -5.85 -2.35
N PRO A 76 10.61 -6.05 -2.23
CA PRO A 76 9.64 -5.17 -2.88
C PRO A 76 9.66 -3.75 -2.32
N GLY A 77 9.95 -3.55 -1.03
CA GLY A 77 10.05 -2.22 -0.43
C GLY A 77 11.21 -1.40 -1.01
N LEU A 78 12.40 -2.01 -1.13
CA LEU A 78 13.56 -1.37 -1.75
C LEU A 78 13.32 -1.10 -3.23
N SER A 79 12.65 -2.01 -3.93
CA SER A 79 12.27 -1.84 -5.33
C SER A 79 11.33 -0.65 -5.53
N ARG A 80 10.35 -0.47 -4.63
CA ARG A 80 9.47 0.71 -4.60
C ARG A 80 10.25 1.99 -4.33
N ASN A 81 11.11 2.00 -3.31
CA ASN A 81 11.93 3.17 -2.97
C ASN A 81 12.78 3.63 -4.17
N ARG A 82 13.42 2.69 -4.89
CA ARG A 82 14.22 3.01 -6.06
C ARG A 82 13.42 3.73 -7.15
N CYS A 83 12.19 3.32 -7.41
CA CYS A 83 11.32 3.99 -8.36
C CYS A 83 10.83 5.34 -7.82
N ILE A 84 10.45 5.43 -6.55
CA ILE A 84 9.97 6.67 -5.91
C ILE A 84 11.03 7.77 -5.94
N GLU A 85 12.30 7.44 -5.67
CA GLU A 85 13.44 8.37 -5.78
C GLU A 85 13.55 8.99 -7.16
N ASN A 86 13.21 8.25 -8.22
CA ASN A 86 13.29 8.66 -9.61
C ASN A 86 11.95 9.15 -10.20
N ALA A 87 10.91 9.18 -9.40
CA ALA A 87 9.60 9.67 -9.77
C ALA A 87 9.60 11.21 -9.89
N SER A 88 8.91 11.74 -10.89
CA SER A 88 8.82 13.19 -11.16
C SER A 88 7.41 13.75 -10.93
N GLY A 89 6.41 12.86 -10.75
CA GLY A 89 5.02 13.22 -10.49
C GLY A 89 4.81 13.84 -9.11
N GLU A 90 3.74 14.61 -8.98
CA GLU A 90 3.28 15.10 -7.69
C GLU A 90 2.75 13.96 -6.81
N PHE A 91 2.10 12.99 -7.45
CA PHE A 91 1.55 11.80 -6.82
C PHE A 91 2.30 10.56 -7.28
N VAL A 92 2.36 9.56 -6.39
CA VAL A 92 2.89 8.22 -6.67
C VAL A 92 1.79 7.19 -6.46
N ALA A 93 1.63 6.28 -7.41
CA ALA A 93 0.80 5.08 -7.32
C ALA A 93 1.68 3.85 -7.23
N ILE A 94 1.55 3.07 -6.18
CA ILE A 94 2.27 1.80 -5.99
C ILE A 94 1.45 0.67 -6.59
N LEU A 95 2.08 -0.17 -7.44
CA LEU A 95 1.45 -1.24 -8.19
C LEU A 95 2.33 -2.49 -8.14
N ASP A 96 1.73 -3.66 -8.00
CA ASP A 96 2.43 -4.94 -8.01
C ASP A 96 2.24 -5.71 -9.34
N GLY A 97 3.28 -6.44 -9.77
CA GLY A 97 3.39 -7.03 -11.11
C GLY A 97 2.44 -8.19 -11.42
N ASP A 98 1.68 -8.65 -10.45
CA ASP A 98 0.73 -9.77 -10.58
C ASP A 98 -0.74 -9.38 -10.35
N ASP A 99 -1.01 -8.13 -9.98
CA ASP A 99 -2.33 -7.64 -9.67
C ASP A 99 -2.96 -6.85 -10.82
N LEU A 100 -4.25 -6.58 -10.74
CA LEU A 100 -4.99 -5.77 -11.71
C LEU A 100 -5.66 -4.60 -11.02
N ILE A 101 -5.68 -3.45 -11.70
CA ILE A 101 -6.36 -2.24 -11.23
C ILE A 101 -7.56 -1.89 -12.11
N SER A 102 -8.57 -1.26 -11.54
CA SER A 102 -9.68 -0.72 -12.33
C SER A 102 -9.21 0.40 -13.26
N ASN A 103 -9.85 0.53 -14.42
CA ASN A 103 -9.44 1.51 -15.43
C ASN A 103 -9.44 2.95 -14.92
N ASN A 104 -10.29 3.27 -13.95
CA ASN A 104 -10.43 4.60 -13.37
C ASN A 104 -9.51 4.87 -12.17
N TRP A 105 -8.75 3.87 -11.70
CA TRP A 105 -7.96 3.97 -10.47
C TRP A 105 -7.06 5.22 -10.45
N LEU A 106 -6.14 5.37 -11.40
CA LEU A 106 -5.18 6.48 -11.42
C LEU A 106 -5.87 7.84 -11.51
N SER A 107 -6.89 7.95 -12.38
CA SER A 107 -7.60 9.20 -12.62
C SER A 107 -8.43 9.64 -11.40
N ASP A 108 -9.19 8.73 -10.82
CA ASP A 108 -10.07 9.05 -9.69
C ASP A 108 -9.26 9.29 -8.41
N ALA A 109 -8.16 8.52 -8.23
CA ALA A 109 -7.23 8.75 -7.13
C ALA A 109 -6.57 10.15 -7.22
N ALA A 110 -6.08 10.54 -8.39
CA ALA A 110 -5.48 11.87 -8.57
C ALA A 110 -6.51 13.00 -8.38
N THR A 111 -7.73 12.80 -8.88
CA THR A 111 -8.82 13.78 -8.70
C THR A 111 -9.19 13.94 -7.23
N THR A 112 -9.29 12.82 -6.50
CA THR A 112 -9.65 12.82 -5.09
C THR A 112 -8.52 13.39 -4.23
N ALA A 113 -7.29 12.92 -4.44
CA ALA A 113 -6.11 13.37 -3.70
C ALA A 113 -5.77 14.85 -3.96
N GLY A 114 -6.05 15.35 -5.16
CA GLY A 114 -5.84 16.77 -5.49
C GLY A 114 -6.75 17.74 -4.72
N ARG A 115 -7.84 17.25 -4.13
CA ARG A 115 -8.77 18.04 -3.30
C ARG A 115 -8.46 17.99 -1.81
N ASP A 116 -7.60 17.08 -1.39
CA ASP A 116 -7.19 16.93 0.01
C ASP A 116 -5.74 17.39 0.19
N THR A 117 -5.52 18.34 1.08
CA THR A 117 -4.19 18.88 1.41
C THR A 117 -3.51 18.16 2.55
N ARG A 118 -4.23 17.30 3.26
CA ARG A 118 -3.71 16.51 4.38
C ARG A 118 -2.78 15.41 3.89
N PRO A 119 -1.84 14.94 4.70
CA PRO A 119 -1.01 13.77 4.37
C PRO A 119 -1.91 12.53 4.37
N THR A 120 -2.37 12.13 3.18
CA THR A 120 -3.35 11.06 2.99
C THR A 120 -2.85 10.02 2.01
N ILE A 121 -3.04 8.76 2.36
CA ILE A 121 -2.77 7.58 1.54
C ILE A 121 -4.13 7.05 1.07
N TRP A 122 -4.29 6.94 -0.23
CA TRP A 122 -5.53 6.54 -0.88
C TRP A 122 -5.46 5.09 -1.32
N HIS A 123 -6.55 4.36 -1.10
CA HIS A 123 -6.70 2.96 -1.47
C HIS A 123 -7.95 2.75 -2.33
N PRO A 124 -8.00 1.71 -3.18
CA PRO A 124 -9.23 1.37 -3.90
C PRO A 124 -10.33 0.94 -2.93
N GLU A 125 -11.59 1.14 -3.34
CA GLU A 125 -12.72 0.79 -2.49
C GLU A 125 -12.90 -0.71 -2.34
N VAL A 126 -12.82 -1.45 -3.45
CA VAL A 126 -13.13 -2.88 -3.49
C VAL A 126 -11.91 -3.68 -3.89
N ASN A 127 -11.62 -4.71 -3.12
CA ASN A 127 -10.58 -5.68 -3.42
C ASN A 127 -11.21 -7.03 -3.73
N VAL A 128 -10.82 -7.62 -4.85
CA VAL A 128 -11.24 -8.94 -5.30
C VAL A 128 -10.02 -9.85 -5.31
N VAL A 129 -9.94 -10.76 -4.36
CA VAL A 129 -8.91 -11.80 -4.35
C VAL A 129 -9.34 -12.93 -5.28
N PHE A 130 -8.45 -13.38 -6.16
CA PHE A 130 -8.73 -14.46 -7.11
C PHE A 130 -7.49 -15.37 -7.31
N GLY A 131 -7.72 -16.54 -7.90
CA GLY A 131 -6.70 -17.57 -8.08
C GLY A 131 -6.97 -18.77 -7.19
N GLU A 132 -6.08 -19.10 -6.24
CA GLU A 132 -6.27 -20.25 -5.33
C GLU A 132 -7.50 -20.09 -4.43
N HIS A 133 -7.84 -18.87 -4.06
CA HIS A 133 -9.01 -18.53 -3.24
C HIS A 133 -9.71 -17.33 -3.85
N THR A 134 -11.00 -17.23 -3.64
CA THR A 134 -11.81 -16.09 -4.12
C THR A 134 -12.60 -15.50 -2.96
N HIS A 135 -12.37 -14.23 -2.68
CA HIS A 135 -13.19 -13.45 -1.75
C HIS A 135 -13.09 -11.97 -2.10
N MET A 136 -13.98 -11.18 -1.55
CA MET A 136 -13.97 -9.72 -1.67
C MET A 136 -13.93 -9.07 -0.29
N PHE A 137 -13.27 -7.92 -0.22
CA PHE A 137 -13.31 -7.06 0.96
C PHE A 137 -13.22 -5.59 0.55
N ARG A 138 -13.58 -4.71 1.45
CA ARG A 138 -13.42 -3.27 1.29
C ARG A 138 -12.33 -2.76 2.21
N HIS A 139 -11.58 -1.76 1.75
CA HIS A 139 -10.69 -1.04 2.62
C HIS A 139 -11.49 -0.17 3.60
N ILE A 140 -10.97 -0.02 4.81
CA ILE A 140 -11.50 0.88 5.83
C ILE A 140 -10.83 2.25 5.69
N ASP A 141 -11.59 3.30 5.99
CA ASP A 141 -11.08 4.66 6.13
C ASP A 141 -10.65 4.90 7.60
N THR A 142 -9.53 5.58 7.82
CA THR A 142 -9.08 5.89 9.19
C THR A 142 -9.96 6.89 9.93
N GLU A 143 -10.88 7.56 9.22
CA GLU A 143 -11.88 8.44 9.82
C GLU A 143 -13.23 7.73 10.05
N ASP A 144 -13.35 6.43 9.70
CA ASP A 144 -14.52 5.63 10.03
C ASP A 144 -14.57 5.30 11.53
N ASP A 145 -15.76 5.31 12.12
CA ASP A 145 -15.99 5.00 13.54
C ASP A 145 -15.52 3.58 13.92
N GLU A 146 -15.47 2.68 12.95
CA GLU A 146 -15.02 1.29 13.13
C GLU A 146 -13.47 1.16 13.15
N PHE A 147 -12.73 2.19 12.73
CA PHE A 147 -11.28 2.11 12.71
C PHE A 147 -10.69 2.25 14.11
N ASP A 148 -9.97 1.23 14.52
CA ASP A 148 -9.14 1.25 15.72
C ASP A 148 -7.67 1.01 15.32
N PRO A 149 -6.75 1.97 15.55
CA PRO A 149 -5.35 1.80 15.18
C PRO A 149 -4.69 0.57 15.81
N LEU A 150 -5.20 0.04 16.93
CA LEU A 150 -4.69 -1.21 17.51
C LEU A 150 -4.99 -2.44 16.67
N MET A 151 -5.93 -2.39 15.73
CA MET A 151 -6.14 -3.50 14.79
C MET A 151 -4.87 -3.78 13.98
N LEU A 152 -4.04 -2.77 13.75
CA LEU A 152 -2.78 -2.89 13.03
C LEU A 152 -1.72 -3.76 13.75
N ILE A 153 -1.95 -4.15 15.00
CA ILE A 153 -1.13 -5.16 15.69
C ILE A 153 -1.35 -6.54 15.09
N ALA A 154 -2.60 -6.87 14.74
CA ALA A 154 -3.02 -8.21 14.36
C ALA A 154 -3.26 -8.37 12.86
N THR A 155 -3.56 -7.29 12.13
CA THR A 155 -3.92 -7.33 10.71
C THR A 155 -3.49 -6.07 9.98
N ASN A 156 -3.26 -6.21 8.66
CA ASN A 156 -3.14 -5.08 7.74
C ASN A 156 -4.48 -4.91 7.00
N PRO A 157 -5.28 -3.87 7.29
CA PRO A 157 -6.56 -3.67 6.62
C PRO A 157 -6.41 -3.12 5.20
N TRP A 158 -5.20 -2.73 4.80
CA TRP A 158 -4.90 -2.19 3.48
C TRP A 158 -3.96 -3.11 2.71
N THR A 159 -3.97 -2.96 1.39
CA THR A 159 -3.05 -3.67 0.49
C THR A 159 -1.83 -2.79 0.17
N ALA A 160 -0.82 -3.37 -0.47
CA ALA A 160 0.33 -2.63 -0.97
C ALA A 160 -0.07 -1.57 -2.00
N LEU A 161 -1.15 -1.81 -2.78
CA LEU A 161 -1.67 -0.84 -3.75
C LEU A 161 -2.14 0.42 -3.03
N SER A 162 -1.43 1.51 -3.28
CA SER A 162 -1.65 2.79 -2.63
C SER A 162 -1.36 3.95 -3.57
N PHE A 163 -1.95 5.11 -3.27
CA PHE A 163 -1.75 6.35 -4.01
C PHE A 163 -1.62 7.49 -3.01
N ALA A 164 -0.53 8.26 -3.08
CA ALA A 164 -0.33 9.40 -2.20
C ALA A 164 0.53 10.48 -2.87
N ARG A 165 0.65 11.65 -2.23
CA ARG A 165 1.66 12.63 -2.62
C ARG A 165 3.05 12.01 -2.50
N LYS A 166 3.93 12.28 -3.45
CA LYS A 166 5.31 11.79 -3.42
C LYS A 166 6.00 12.09 -2.09
N SER A 167 5.75 13.27 -1.52
CA SER A 167 6.29 13.67 -0.24
C SER A 167 5.95 12.75 0.93
N CYS A 168 4.83 12.02 0.88
CA CYS A 168 4.49 11.03 1.91
C CYS A 168 5.46 9.85 1.88
N PHE A 169 5.80 9.36 0.69
CA PHE A 169 6.75 8.27 0.52
C PHE A 169 8.20 8.71 0.78
N GLU A 170 8.55 9.96 0.44
CA GLU A 170 9.88 10.51 0.74
C GLU A 170 10.10 10.68 2.23
N ALA A 171 9.08 11.08 2.98
CA ALA A 171 9.14 11.22 4.43
C ALA A 171 9.15 9.87 5.15
N LEU A 172 8.50 8.85 4.56
CA LEU A 172 8.39 7.50 5.11
C LEU A 172 8.81 6.47 4.04
N PRO A 173 10.10 6.26 3.79
CA PRO A 173 10.55 5.23 2.86
C PRO A 173 10.23 3.83 3.40
N TYR A 174 9.97 2.87 2.50
CA TYR A 174 9.80 1.47 2.89
C TYR A 174 11.06 0.95 3.57
N THR A 175 10.89 0.24 4.68
CA THR A 175 11.98 -0.43 5.38
C THR A 175 12.26 -1.81 4.77
N PRO A 176 13.54 -2.23 4.69
CA PRO A 176 13.88 -3.54 4.13
C PRO A 176 13.29 -4.69 4.94
N THR A 177 12.82 -5.73 4.26
CA THR A 177 12.48 -7.01 4.89
C THR A 177 13.76 -7.74 5.31
N ARG A 178 13.68 -8.50 6.40
CA ARG A 178 14.77 -9.33 6.92
C ARG A 178 14.19 -10.64 7.42
N LEU A 179 13.75 -11.49 6.50
CA LEU A 179 13.07 -12.75 6.85
C LEU A 179 13.91 -13.64 7.78
N ALA A 180 15.22 -13.65 7.61
CA ALA A 180 16.14 -14.39 8.49
C ALA A 180 16.12 -13.92 9.95
N SER A 181 15.76 -12.66 10.21
CA SER A 181 15.60 -12.10 11.55
C SER A 181 14.11 -11.94 11.95
N GLY A 182 13.20 -12.55 11.21
CA GLY A 182 11.78 -12.55 11.51
C GLY A 182 11.06 -11.24 11.17
N VAL A 183 11.63 -10.38 10.29
CA VAL A 183 11.01 -9.12 9.86
C VAL A 183 10.55 -9.25 8.40
N GLY A 184 9.25 -9.01 8.17
CA GLY A 184 8.61 -9.06 6.84
C GLY A 184 7.41 -8.11 6.76
N PHE A 185 6.56 -8.29 5.74
CA PHE A 185 5.37 -7.48 5.51
C PHE A 185 5.70 -5.99 5.45
N GLU A 186 6.50 -5.60 4.48
CA GLU A 186 7.00 -4.24 4.29
C GLU A 186 5.88 -3.21 4.12
N ASP A 187 4.79 -3.61 3.44
CA ASP A 187 3.59 -2.79 3.24
C ASP A 187 2.83 -2.57 4.56
N TRP A 188 2.70 -3.63 5.36
CA TRP A 188 2.06 -3.53 6.67
C TRP A 188 2.89 -2.67 7.64
N ALA A 189 4.22 -2.85 7.66
CA ALA A 189 5.11 -2.01 8.45
C ALA A 189 4.98 -0.54 8.04
N TRP A 190 4.98 -0.27 6.72
CA TRP A 190 4.83 1.09 6.19
C TRP A 190 3.48 1.72 6.56
N ASN A 191 2.37 0.97 6.45
CA ASN A 191 1.05 1.46 6.86
C ASN A 191 1.00 1.80 8.36
N ARG A 192 1.67 1.01 9.20
CA ARG A 192 1.78 1.28 10.65
C ARG A 192 2.54 2.56 10.91
N ASP A 193 3.66 2.76 10.23
CA ASP A 193 4.49 3.96 10.37
C ASP A 193 3.74 5.20 9.86
N ALA A 194 2.95 5.07 8.80
CA ALA A 194 2.11 6.13 8.28
C ALA A 194 1.02 6.56 9.29
N VAL A 195 0.30 5.62 9.89
CA VAL A 195 -0.67 5.91 10.95
C VAL A 195 0.01 6.53 12.17
N ALA A 196 1.19 6.03 12.55
CA ALA A 196 1.97 6.60 13.65
C ALA A 196 2.39 8.05 13.39
N ALA A 197 2.71 8.37 12.15
CA ALA A 197 3.05 9.73 11.70
C ALA A 197 1.81 10.64 11.55
N GLY A 198 0.60 10.13 11.80
CA GLY A 198 -0.65 10.89 11.69
C GLY A 198 -1.19 10.99 10.26
N TYR A 199 -0.72 10.14 9.35
CA TYR A 199 -1.26 10.10 7.99
C TYR A 199 -2.62 9.39 7.99
N LEU A 200 -3.52 9.91 7.15
CA LEU A 200 -4.82 9.29 6.94
C LEU A 200 -4.72 8.20 5.88
N HIS A 201 -5.42 7.10 6.08
CA HIS A 201 -5.70 6.13 5.04
C HIS A 201 -7.17 6.28 4.63
N LYS A 202 -7.41 6.54 3.35
CA LYS A 202 -8.74 6.83 2.82
C LYS A 202 -9.04 6.04 1.55
N VAL A 203 -10.31 5.98 1.20
CA VAL A 203 -10.81 5.16 0.12
C VAL A 203 -11.25 6.03 -1.06
N VAL A 204 -10.80 5.67 -2.27
CA VAL A 204 -11.32 6.24 -3.51
C VAL A 204 -12.53 5.44 -3.97
N LYS A 205 -13.71 6.05 -3.90
CA LYS A 205 -14.97 5.38 -4.24
C LYS A 205 -15.03 4.91 -5.69
N ASN A 206 -15.76 3.83 -5.92
CA ASN A 206 -15.99 3.21 -7.24
C ASN A 206 -14.70 2.71 -7.94
N THR A 207 -13.63 2.47 -7.20
CA THR A 207 -12.39 1.90 -7.71
C THR A 207 -12.17 0.49 -7.21
N GLY A 208 -11.41 -0.29 -7.97
CA GLY A 208 -11.20 -1.71 -7.67
C GLY A 208 -9.76 -2.16 -7.85
N HIS A 209 -9.37 -3.14 -7.05
CA HIS A 209 -8.12 -3.85 -7.10
C HIS A 209 -8.40 -5.35 -7.14
N ALA A 210 -7.82 -6.07 -8.09
CA ALA A 210 -7.91 -7.51 -8.16
C ALA A 210 -6.56 -8.14 -7.83
N ILE A 211 -6.50 -8.83 -6.70
CA ILE A 211 -5.31 -9.39 -6.08
C ILE A 211 -5.18 -10.85 -6.47
N ARG A 212 -4.08 -11.20 -7.12
CA ARG A 212 -3.82 -12.58 -7.50
C ARG A 212 -3.19 -13.37 -6.36
N ARG A 213 -3.80 -14.52 -6.02
CA ARG A 213 -3.20 -15.51 -5.12
C ARG A 213 -2.51 -16.60 -5.90
N LYS A 214 -1.19 -16.71 -5.72
CA LYS A 214 -0.31 -17.68 -6.38
C LYS A 214 0.17 -18.74 -5.38
N ALA A 215 0.56 -19.92 -5.92
CA ALA A 215 1.18 -20.99 -5.13
C ALA A 215 2.46 -20.51 -4.41
N ILE A 216 3.23 -19.65 -5.07
CA ILE A 216 4.45 -19.04 -4.51
C ILE A 216 4.23 -17.51 -4.49
N SER A 217 4.36 -16.90 -3.33
CA SER A 217 4.25 -15.45 -3.15
C SER A 217 5.09 -14.98 -1.96
N VAL A 218 5.47 -13.70 -1.94
CA VAL A 218 6.22 -13.09 -0.83
C VAL A 218 5.46 -13.28 0.49
N VAL A 219 4.14 -13.09 0.50
CA VAL A 219 3.29 -13.30 1.70
C VAL A 219 3.40 -14.74 2.23
N LYS A 220 3.42 -15.75 1.34
CA LYS A 220 3.59 -17.15 1.77
C LYS A 220 4.98 -17.40 2.37
N LEU A 221 6.03 -16.87 1.76
CA LEU A 221 7.40 -16.97 2.28
C LEU A 221 7.53 -16.27 3.65
N THR A 222 6.94 -15.09 3.79
CA THR A 222 6.91 -14.32 5.03
C THR A 222 6.18 -15.09 6.14
N ASN A 223 5.03 -15.70 5.82
CA ASN A 223 4.27 -16.54 6.76
C ASN A 223 5.05 -17.80 7.15
N GLN A 224 5.70 -18.47 6.20
CA GLN A 224 6.55 -19.65 6.47
C GLN A 224 7.73 -19.30 7.39
N ALA A 225 8.33 -18.12 7.19
CA ALA A 225 9.38 -17.60 8.05
C ALA A 225 8.86 -17.13 9.43
N LYS A 226 7.54 -17.16 9.67
CA LYS A 226 6.90 -16.61 10.87
C LYS A 226 7.32 -15.17 11.14
N ALA A 227 7.61 -14.42 10.08
CA ALA A 227 8.02 -13.03 10.18
C ALA A 227 6.84 -12.15 10.60
N LEU A 228 7.15 -11.05 11.26
CA LEU A 228 6.21 -10.02 11.68
C LEU A 228 6.60 -8.69 11.01
N PRO A 229 5.68 -7.73 10.91
CA PRO A 229 6.04 -6.38 10.53
C PRO A 229 7.10 -5.81 11.48
N ALA A 230 7.97 -4.93 11.00
CA ALA A 230 8.97 -4.27 11.83
C ALA A 230 8.30 -3.66 13.08
N PRO A 231 8.90 -3.79 14.26
CA PRO A 231 8.36 -3.20 15.48
C PRO A 231 8.30 -1.68 15.36
N THR A 232 7.25 -1.06 15.92
CA THR A 232 7.10 0.39 15.98
C THR A 232 6.74 0.83 17.39
N GLU A 233 7.30 1.94 17.83
CA GLU A 233 7.02 2.53 19.15
C GLU A 233 5.57 3.04 19.27
N PHE A 234 4.90 3.27 18.14
CA PHE A 234 3.50 3.70 18.10
C PHE A 234 2.59 2.82 18.97
N PHE A 235 2.72 1.49 18.85
CA PHE A 235 1.85 0.58 19.60
C PHE A 235 2.12 0.59 21.08
N ARG A 236 3.37 0.76 21.49
CA ARG A 236 3.72 0.92 22.92
C ARG A 236 3.03 2.16 23.47
N ALA A 237 3.21 3.31 22.84
CA ALA A 237 2.60 4.58 23.24
C ALA A 237 1.06 4.49 23.29
N GLU A 238 0.45 3.85 22.29
CA GLU A 238 -1.02 3.70 22.25
C GLU A 238 -1.54 2.77 23.34
N LEU A 239 -0.84 1.70 23.66
CA LEU A 239 -1.19 0.79 24.77
C LEU A 239 -1.04 1.49 26.12
N GLU A 240 0.03 2.25 26.35
CA GLU A 240 0.24 3.05 27.55
C GLU A 240 -0.86 4.10 27.74
N LYS A 241 -1.20 4.83 26.68
CA LYS A 241 -2.29 5.81 26.68
C LYS A 241 -3.63 5.17 27.06
N ARG A 242 -3.96 4.00 26.51
CA ARG A 242 -5.20 3.28 26.83
C ARG A 242 -5.19 2.73 28.25
N ALA A 243 -4.05 2.25 28.73
CA ALA A 243 -3.92 1.83 30.12
C ALA A 243 -4.17 2.99 31.09
N ALA A 244 -3.59 4.17 30.81
CA ALA A 244 -3.83 5.38 31.60
C ALA A 244 -5.31 5.82 31.59
N LEU A 245 -5.96 5.75 30.41
CA LEU A 245 -7.39 6.09 30.30
C LEU A 245 -8.27 5.11 31.07
N ARG A 246 -7.97 3.80 31.07
CA ARG A 246 -8.68 2.81 31.88
C ARG A 246 -8.52 3.08 33.36
N ALA A 247 -7.29 3.27 33.83
CA ALA A 247 -7.01 3.58 35.24
C ALA A 247 -7.78 4.85 35.69
N SER A 248 -7.85 5.89 34.87
CA SER A 248 -8.60 7.10 35.19
C SER A 248 -10.12 6.92 35.23
N ARG A 249 -10.67 5.99 34.42
CA ARG A 249 -12.12 5.64 34.43
C ARG A 249 -12.45 4.80 35.66
N ASP A 250 -11.63 3.83 36.01
CA ASP A 250 -11.82 3.01 37.19
C ASP A 250 -11.73 3.86 38.49
N HIS A 251 -10.79 4.81 38.53
CA HIS A 251 -10.69 5.76 39.63
C HIS A 251 -11.96 6.61 39.75
N ARG A 252 -12.50 7.15 38.65
CA ARG A 252 -13.78 7.91 38.69
C ARG A 252 -14.97 7.05 39.08
N ARG A 253 -15.02 5.78 38.68
CA ARG A 253 -16.09 4.84 39.08
C ARG A 253 -16.08 4.57 40.59
N MET A 254 -14.90 4.38 41.17
CA MET A 254 -14.73 4.19 42.63
C MET A 254 -15.23 5.38 43.46
N PHE A 255 -15.19 6.59 42.93
CA PHE A 255 -15.65 7.80 43.64
C PHE A 255 -17.11 8.18 43.34
N LEU A 256 -17.75 7.54 42.34
CA LEU A 256 -19.13 7.84 41.94
C LEU A 256 -20.16 6.78 42.38
N GLU A 257 -19.75 5.63 42.89
CA GLU A 257 -20.65 4.68 43.52
C GLU A 257 -20.85 5.07 44.98
N PRO A 258 -22.06 5.54 45.38
CA PRO A 258 -22.34 5.74 46.79
C PRO A 258 -22.28 4.36 47.47
N SER A 259 -21.53 4.25 48.55
CA SER A 259 -21.58 3.11 49.44
C SER A 259 -23.06 2.87 49.85
N LEU A 260 -23.68 1.88 49.23
CA LEU A 260 -24.92 1.30 49.77
C LEU A 260 -24.55 0.62 51.09
N SER A 261 -24.58 1.38 52.18
CA SER A 261 -24.61 0.83 53.54
C SER A 261 -25.89 0.10 53.69
N VAL A 262 -25.80 -1.22 53.77
CA VAL A 262 -26.89 -2.08 54.20
C VAL A 262 -27.11 -1.77 55.70
N ALA A 263 -28.29 -1.24 55.99
CA ALA A 263 -28.88 -1.20 57.33
C ALA A 263 -29.73 -2.44 57.55
#